data_b670390ba98faeb853a208f7f88bee6e
#
_entry.id   b670390ba98faeb853a208f7f88bee6e
#
_cell.length_a   1.000
_cell.length_b   1.000
_cell.length_c   1.000
_cell.angle_alpha   90.00
_cell.angle_beta   90.00
_cell.angle_gamma   90.00
#
_symmetry.space_group_name_H-M   'P 1'
#
loop_
_entity.id
_entity.type
_entity.pdbx_description
1 polymer ?
#
loop_
_entity_poly.entity_id
_entity_poly.type
_entity_poly.pdbx_seq_one_letter_code
_entity_poly.pdbx_strand_id
1 'polypeptide(L)'
;RASDGKLLFETPTGTGAVAPPITYRVGGEQYVAILAGLGGGLAMASGDPPPETVASGNAGRVLAWKLGGTARLPEATRRLERVTPIEARLDPARGLRGKRLYFRHCAPCHGPSAVGGGFIPDLRRSDPAVYDAFPAIVLEGGRLDRGMPAFGSFLGAGDAADLRDYLLERRAALVAEEARGREGAASTRPGAGIE
;
A
#
# COMPACT_ATOMS: atom_id res chain seq x y z
N ARG A 1 32.34 -1.23 -6.22
CA ARG A 1 33.69 -0.64 -6.04
C ARG A 1 33.69 0.78 -6.61
N ALA A 2 34.14 1.75 -5.79
CA ALA A 2 34.07 3.17 -6.18
C ALA A 2 34.96 3.53 -7.39
N SER A 3 36.01 2.76 -7.65
CA SER A 3 36.96 3.05 -8.74
C SER A 3 36.46 2.66 -10.14
N ASP A 4 35.56 1.66 -10.24
CA ASP A 4 35.15 1.07 -11.52
C ASP A 4 33.66 0.67 -11.59
N GLY A 5 32.89 0.95 -10.54
CA GLY A 5 31.48 0.59 -10.46
C GLY A 5 31.18 -0.89 -10.31
N LYS A 6 32.20 -1.75 -10.09
CA LYS A 6 31.98 -3.18 -9.92
C LYS A 6 31.09 -3.46 -8.71
N LEU A 7 30.01 -4.22 -8.92
CA LEU A 7 29.13 -4.72 -7.85
C LEU A 7 29.95 -5.67 -6.94
N LEU A 8 30.03 -5.34 -5.65
CA LEU A 8 30.73 -6.12 -4.63
C LEU A 8 29.77 -6.75 -3.61
N PHE A 9 28.62 -6.13 -3.41
CA PHE A 9 27.63 -6.59 -2.44
C PHE A 9 26.23 -6.17 -2.90
N GLU A 10 25.27 -7.07 -2.77
CA GLU A 10 23.86 -6.83 -3.01
C GLU A 10 23.06 -7.61 -1.97
N THR A 11 21.98 -7.00 -1.48
CA THR A 11 21.07 -7.65 -0.53
C THR A 11 19.67 -7.04 -0.65
N PRO A 12 18.64 -7.89 -0.55
CA PRO A 12 17.27 -7.37 -0.54
C PRO A 12 17.02 -6.55 0.73
N THR A 13 16.27 -5.47 0.60
CA THR A 13 15.80 -4.62 1.72
C THR A 13 14.42 -5.04 2.25
N GLY A 14 13.70 -5.90 1.52
CA GLY A 14 12.35 -6.34 1.83
C GLY A 14 11.26 -5.31 1.56
N THR A 15 11.63 -4.08 1.19
CA THR A 15 10.74 -2.99 0.79
C THR A 15 11.54 -1.95 0.01
N GLY A 16 10.88 -0.95 -0.59
CA GLY A 16 11.57 0.14 -1.27
C GLY A 16 12.52 0.90 -0.34
N ALA A 17 13.62 1.40 -0.88
CA ALA A 17 14.56 2.25 -0.15
C ALA A 17 14.69 3.58 -0.90
N VAL A 18 14.18 4.65 -0.31
CA VAL A 18 14.18 6.01 -0.91
C VAL A 18 15.09 6.98 -0.17
N ALA A 19 15.51 6.63 1.05
CA ALA A 19 16.49 7.42 1.80
C ALA A 19 17.91 7.15 1.27
N PRO A 20 18.80 8.16 1.27
CA PRO A 20 20.20 7.95 0.96
C PRO A 20 20.86 7.09 2.02
N PRO A 21 21.81 6.20 1.66
CA PRO A 21 22.60 5.48 2.64
C PRO A 21 23.55 6.41 3.38
N ILE A 22 23.83 6.08 4.63
CA ILE A 22 24.85 6.73 5.44
C ILE A 22 25.94 5.73 5.83
N THR A 23 27.15 6.22 6.08
CA THR A 23 28.24 5.43 6.66
C THR A 23 28.70 6.07 7.95
N TYR A 24 29.03 5.23 8.96
CA TYR A 24 29.50 5.69 10.27
C TYR A 24 30.39 4.64 10.93
N ARG A 25 31.06 5.01 12.01
CA ARG A 25 31.92 4.10 12.81
C ARG A 25 31.45 4.02 14.25
N VAL A 26 31.46 2.81 14.79
CA VAL A 26 31.20 2.53 16.20
C VAL A 26 32.24 1.50 16.68
N GLY A 27 32.97 1.80 17.74
CA GLY A 27 33.97 0.88 18.27
C GLY A 27 35.08 0.51 17.28
N GLY A 28 35.43 1.40 16.35
CA GLY A 28 36.41 1.14 15.30
C GLY A 28 35.87 0.41 14.07
N GLU A 29 34.68 -0.20 14.13
CA GLU A 29 34.02 -0.88 13.02
C GLU A 29 33.23 0.09 12.14
N GLN A 30 33.27 -0.11 10.84
CA GLN A 30 32.50 0.66 9.87
C GLN A 30 31.14 0.01 9.62
N TYR A 31 30.13 0.83 9.58
CA TYR A 31 28.75 0.47 9.24
C TYR A 31 28.27 1.27 8.04
N VAL A 32 27.38 0.66 7.26
CA VAL A 32 26.54 1.32 6.27
C VAL A 32 25.11 1.12 6.70
N ALA A 33 24.31 2.18 6.76
CA ALA A 33 22.91 2.08 7.12
C ALA A 33 22.02 2.78 6.11
N ILE A 34 20.77 2.29 5.99
CA ILE A 34 19.73 2.87 5.15
C ILE A 34 18.37 2.75 5.84
N LEU A 35 17.50 3.72 5.61
CA LEU A 35 16.09 3.60 5.93
C LEU A 35 15.38 2.95 4.75
N ALA A 36 14.89 1.73 4.94
CA ALA A 36 14.08 1.02 3.98
C ALA A 36 12.59 1.22 4.31
N GLY A 37 11.81 1.53 3.31
CA GLY A 37 10.40 1.89 3.37
C GLY A 37 10.10 3.00 2.38
N LEU A 38 8.91 3.03 1.78
CA LEU A 38 8.56 4.09 0.84
C LEU A 38 8.27 5.44 1.53
N GLY A 39 8.10 5.43 2.86
CA GLY A 39 7.70 6.63 3.60
C GLY A 39 6.30 7.14 3.21
N GLY A 40 5.68 7.93 4.09
CA GLY A 40 4.35 8.48 3.82
C GLY A 40 4.35 9.50 2.68
N GLY A 41 5.35 10.38 2.62
CA GLY A 41 5.43 11.45 1.62
C GLY A 41 5.59 10.93 0.19
N LEU A 42 6.42 9.91 -0.03
CA LEU A 42 6.58 9.33 -1.35
C LEU A 42 5.33 8.54 -1.78
N ALA A 43 4.72 7.80 -0.87
CA ALA A 43 3.47 7.09 -1.14
C ALA A 43 2.33 8.05 -1.57
N MET A 44 2.33 9.27 -1.02
CA MET A 44 1.36 10.30 -1.40
C MET A 44 1.70 10.98 -2.74
N ALA A 45 2.98 11.11 -3.09
CA ALA A 45 3.42 11.89 -4.25
C ALA A 45 3.66 11.06 -5.52
N SER A 46 3.96 9.78 -5.40
CA SER A 46 4.47 8.94 -6.51
C SER A 46 3.41 8.06 -7.18
N GLY A 47 2.17 8.13 -6.74
CA GLY A 47 1.11 7.24 -7.22
C GLY A 47 1.00 5.94 -6.42
N ASP A 48 0.56 4.87 -7.08
CA ASP A 48 0.41 3.59 -6.38
C ASP A 48 1.77 2.95 -6.09
N PRO A 49 1.94 2.38 -4.89
CA PRO A 49 3.17 1.69 -4.54
C PRO A 49 3.34 0.41 -5.38
N PRO A 50 4.57 -0.04 -5.61
CA PRO A 50 4.83 -1.31 -6.26
C PRO A 50 4.11 -2.48 -5.57
N PRO A 51 3.65 -3.50 -6.32
CA PRO A 51 2.91 -4.63 -5.77
C PRO A 51 3.64 -5.35 -4.62
N GLU A 52 4.95 -5.50 -4.71
CA GLU A 52 5.78 -6.10 -3.66
C GLU A 52 5.78 -5.27 -2.36
N THR A 53 5.70 -3.96 -2.46
CA THR A 53 5.57 -3.07 -1.30
C THR A 53 4.19 -3.21 -0.66
N VAL A 54 3.14 -3.34 -1.46
CA VAL A 54 1.79 -3.61 -0.97
C VAL A 54 1.76 -4.95 -0.24
N ALA A 55 2.36 -5.99 -0.84
CA ALA A 55 2.43 -7.33 -0.28
C ALA A 55 3.21 -7.38 1.05
N SER A 56 4.31 -6.62 1.16
CA SER A 56 5.11 -6.52 2.40
C SER A 56 4.48 -5.59 3.44
N GLY A 57 3.40 -4.86 3.09
CA GLY A 57 2.76 -3.86 3.94
C GLY A 57 3.65 -2.64 4.20
N ASN A 58 4.63 -2.38 3.32
CA ASN A 58 5.59 -1.27 3.45
C ASN A 58 6.22 -1.21 4.86
N ALA A 59 6.66 -2.37 5.36
CA ALA A 59 7.26 -2.46 6.70
C ALA A 59 8.58 -1.68 6.74
N GLY A 60 8.52 -0.43 7.23
CA GLY A 60 9.68 0.44 7.37
C GLY A 60 10.72 -0.15 8.33
N ARG A 61 12.01 -0.08 7.96
CA ARG A 61 13.13 -0.66 8.70
C ARG A 61 14.34 0.24 8.65
N VAL A 62 15.13 0.20 9.71
CA VAL A 62 16.52 0.68 9.68
C VAL A 62 17.38 -0.55 9.45
N LEU A 63 18.07 -0.59 8.32
CA LEU A 63 19.00 -1.66 7.98
C LEU A 63 20.43 -1.15 8.17
N ALA A 64 21.26 -1.93 8.86
CA ALA A 64 22.66 -1.61 9.07
C ALA A 64 23.53 -2.84 8.76
N TRP A 65 24.55 -2.64 7.97
CA TRP A 65 25.51 -3.68 7.59
C TRP A 65 26.90 -3.31 8.06
N LYS A 66 27.65 -4.32 8.48
CA LYS A 66 29.10 -4.24 8.72
C LYS A 66 29.81 -5.38 8.00
N LEU A 67 31.09 -5.21 7.75
CA LEU A 67 31.90 -6.28 7.17
C LEU A 67 31.90 -7.49 8.11
N GLY A 68 31.69 -8.69 7.56
CA GLY A 68 31.57 -9.92 8.33
C GLY A 68 30.26 -10.08 9.13
N GLY A 69 29.27 -9.20 8.97
CA GLY A 69 27.95 -9.36 9.59
C GLY A 69 27.21 -10.58 9.05
N THR A 70 26.51 -11.32 9.92
CA THR A 70 25.81 -12.58 9.60
C THR A 70 24.31 -12.53 9.83
N ALA A 71 23.80 -11.42 10.35
CA ALA A 71 22.37 -11.25 10.59
C ALA A 71 21.56 -11.35 9.28
N ARG A 72 20.42 -12.02 9.34
CA ARG A 72 19.50 -12.14 8.21
C ARG A 72 18.29 -11.25 8.43
N LEU A 73 17.77 -10.69 7.34
CA LEU A 73 16.55 -9.93 7.37
C LEU A 73 15.39 -10.87 7.74
N PRO A 74 14.58 -10.52 8.76
CA PRO A 74 13.36 -11.27 9.04
C PRO A 74 12.42 -11.26 7.83
N GLU A 75 11.74 -12.38 7.60
CA GLU A 75 10.69 -12.42 6.57
C GLU A 75 9.60 -11.39 6.86
N ALA A 76 9.01 -10.85 5.80
CA ALA A 76 7.84 -9.98 5.92
C ALA A 76 6.66 -10.82 6.45
N THR A 77 6.23 -10.53 7.67
CA THR A 77 5.18 -11.31 8.36
C THR A 77 3.76 -10.92 7.98
N ARG A 78 3.59 -9.81 7.27
CA ARG A 78 2.25 -9.32 6.93
C ARG A 78 1.74 -10.00 5.66
N ARG A 79 0.94 -11.03 5.84
CA ARG A 79 0.06 -11.50 4.77
C ARG A 79 -1.15 -10.55 4.70
N LEU A 80 -1.38 -9.96 3.54
CA LEU A 80 -2.62 -9.24 3.30
C LEU A 80 -3.78 -10.25 3.32
N GLU A 81 -4.72 -10.04 4.20
CA GLU A 81 -5.96 -10.82 4.21
C GLU A 81 -6.72 -10.61 2.90
N ARG A 82 -7.42 -11.64 2.48
CA ARG A 82 -8.24 -11.57 1.27
C ARG A 82 -9.38 -10.59 1.46
N VAL A 83 -9.68 -9.89 0.39
CA VAL A 83 -10.83 -8.99 0.38
C VAL A 83 -12.09 -9.78 0.03
N THR A 84 -13.06 -9.75 0.93
CA THR A 84 -14.38 -10.32 0.68
C THR A 84 -15.20 -9.38 -0.20
N PRO A 85 -15.97 -9.90 -1.17
CA PRO A 85 -16.93 -9.10 -1.92
C PRO A 85 -17.92 -8.39 -0.98
N ILE A 86 -18.33 -7.19 -1.35
CA ILE A 86 -19.48 -6.51 -0.76
C ILE A 86 -20.55 -6.48 -1.83
N GLU A 87 -21.68 -7.10 -1.55
CA GLU A 87 -22.83 -7.03 -2.43
C GLU A 87 -23.44 -5.62 -2.37
N ALA A 88 -23.29 -4.89 -3.45
CA ALA A 88 -23.86 -3.54 -3.58
C ALA A 88 -24.36 -3.35 -5.01
N ARG A 89 -25.53 -2.77 -5.15
CA ARG A 89 -26.01 -2.32 -6.45
C ARG A 89 -25.31 -1.00 -6.78
N LEU A 90 -24.28 -1.07 -7.59
CA LEU A 90 -23.50 0.09 -8.00
C LEU A 90 -24.18 0.78 -9.19
N ASP A 91 -24.17 2.11 -9.16
CA ASP A 91 -24.56 2.95 -10.29
C ASP A 91 -23.32 3.48 -10.99
N PRO A 92 -23.02 3.06 -12.24
CA PRO A 92 -21.83 3.48 -12.97
C PRO A 92 -21.73 5.01 -13.13
N ALA A 93 -22.84 5.72 -13.23
CA ALA A 93 -22.84 7.18 -13.33
C ALA A 93 -22.40 7.82 -12.01
N ARG A 94 -22.80 7.24 -10.88
CA ARG A 94 -22.34 7.64 -9.54
C ARG A 94 -20.87 7.33 -9.35
N GLY A 95 -20.42 6.13 -9.73
CA GLY A 95 -19.01 5.73 -9.68
C GLY A 95 -18.12 6.70 -10.46
N LEU A 96 -18.55 7.14 -11.64
CA LEU A 96 -17.81 8.12 -12.43
C LEU A 96 -17.76 9.52 -11.77
N ARG A 97 -18.84 9.98 -11.13
CA ARG A 97 -18.81 11.22 -10.34
C ARG A 97 -17.92 11.07 -9.13
N GLY A 98 -18.04 9.96 -8.40
CA GLY A 98 -17.21 9.61 -7.25
C GLY A 98 -15.72 9.54 -7.59
N LYS A 99 -15.36 8.99 -8.77
CA LYS A 99 -14.00 9.01 -9.27
C LYS A 99 -13.43 10.43 -9.38
N ARG A 100 -14.19 11.38 -9.92
CA ARG A 100 -13.73 12.78 -10.03
C ARG A 100 -13.54 13.42 -8.66
N LEU A 101 -14.48 13.21 -7.74
CA LEU A 101 -14.39 13.69 -6.35
C LEU A 101 -13.19 13.05 -5.62
N TYR A 102 -12.98 11.75 -5.82
CA TYR A 102 -11.87 11.03 -5.25
C TYR A 102 -10.51 11.62 -5.67
N PHE A 103 -10.32 11.83 -6.97
CA PHE A 103 -9.06 12.41 -7.47
C PHE A 103 -8.81 13.81 -6.96
N ARG A 104 -9.87 14.60 -6.74
CA ARG A 104 -9.76 15.97 -6.26
C ARG A 104 -9.47 16.05 -4.75
N HIS A 105 -10.06 15.18 -3.93
CA HIS A 105 -10.08 15.35 -2.48
C HIS A 105 -9.39 14.22 -1.72
N CYS A 106 -9.29 13.03 -2.27
CA CYS A 106 -8.85 11.83 -1.55
C CYS A 106 -7.50 11.28 -2.07
N ALA A 107 -7.30 11.32 -3.39
CA ALA A 107 -6.11 10.78 -4.03
C ALA A 107 -4.78 11.40 -3.55
N PRO A 108 -4.70 12.69 -3.19
CA PRO A 108 -3.46 13.27 -2.65
C PRO A 108 -2.90 12.51 -1.43
N CYS A 109 -3.77 11.89 -0.63
CA CYS A 109 -3.36 11.08 0.53
C CYS A 109 -3.47 9.58 0.25
N HIS A 110 -4.56 9.13 -0.39
CA HIS A 110 -4.86 7.71 -0.56
C HIS A 110 -4.32 7.07 -1.85
N GLY A 111 -3.61 7.85 -2.68
CA GLY A 111 -3.09 7.41 -3.96
C GLY A 111 -4.15 7.33 -5.07
N PRO A 112 -3.76 7.31 -6.36
CA PRO A 112 -4.69 7.39 -7.48
C PRO A 112 -5.64 6.19 -7.58
N SER A 113 -5.23 5.01 -7.11
CA SER A 113 -6.04 3.79 -7.18
C SER A 113 -6.60 3.33 -5.83
N ALA A 114 -6.59 4.20 -4.81
CA ALA A 114 -7.07 3.92 -3.45
C ALA A 114 -6.26 2.83 -2.70
N VAL A 115 -5.04 2.56 -3.15
CA VAL A 115 -4.14 1.54 -2.59
C VAL A 115 -3.48 2.01 -1.30
N GLY A 116 -3.32 3.33 -1.13
CA GLY A 116 -2.48 3.86 -0.07
C GLY A 116 -1.02 3.44 -0.21
N GLY A 117 -0.20 3.73 0.77
CA GLY A 117 1.25 3.42 0.74
C GLY A 117 1.73 2.60 1.94
N GLY A 118 0.83 1.88 2.60
CA GLY A 118 1.13 1.15 3.83
C GLY A 118 1.09 2.01 5.11
N PHE A 119 1.40 3.31 5.01
CA PHE A 119 1.16 4.30 6.05
C PHE A 119 -0.29 4.81 6.00
N ILE A 120 -0.77 5.15 4.82
CA ILE A 120 -2.18 5.43 4.54
C ILE A 120 -2.85 4.11 4.15
N PRO A 121 -4.01 3.76 4.69
CA PRO A 121 -4.64 2.47 4.44
C PRO A 121 -5.08 2.30 2.98
N ASP A 122 -5.00 1.07 2.48
CA ASP A 122 -5.63 0.65 1.23
C ASP A 122 -7.16 0.63 1.43
N LEU A 123 -7.83 1.62 0.86
CA LEU A 123 -9.28 1.78 1.02
C LEU A 123 -10.09 0.63 0.41
N ARG A 124 -9.54 -0.07 -0.57
CA ARG A 124 -10.18 -1.24 -1.20
C ARG A 124 -10.30 -2.42 -0.23
N ARG A 125 -9.44 -2.45 0.81
CA ARG A 125 -9.35 -3.49 1.86
C ARG A 125 -10.03 -3.09 3.16
N SER A 126 -10.73 -1.95 3.18
CA SER A 126 -11.44 -1.50 4.36
C SER A 126 -12.48 -2.52 4.83
N ASP A 127 -12.67 -2.62 6.14
CA ASP A 127 -13.77 -3.40 6.71
C ASP A 127 -15.12 -2.93 6.15
N PRO A 128 -16.08 -3.82 5.87
CA PRO A 128 -17.42 -3.44 5.42
C PRO A 128 -18.08 -2.35 6.27
N ALA A 129 -17.90 -2.37 7.58
CA ALA A 129 -18.41 -1.35 8.50
C ALA A 129 -17.89 0.08 8.19
N VAL A 130 -16.73 0.21 7.54
CA VAL A 130 -16.20 1.51 7.10
C VAL A 130 -17.07 2.10 5.99
N TYR A 131 -17.59 1.25 5.10
CA TYR A 131 -18.49 1.70 4.03
C TYR A 131 -19.87 2.06 4.55
N ASP A 132 -20.32 1.45 5.65
CA ASP A 132 -21.58 1.79 6.31
C ASP A 132 -21.45 3.12 7.07
N ALA A 133 -20.34 3.34 7.74
CA ALA A 133 -20.01 4.58 8.45
C ALA A 133 -19.42 5.68 7.54
N PHE A 134 -19.43 5.50 6.20
CA PHE A 134 -18.70 6.36 5.27
C PHE A 134 -19.07 7.85 5.37
N PRO A 135 -20.35 8.25 5.45
CA PRO A 135 -20.71 9.66 5.63
C PRO A 135 -20.15 10.26 6.91
N ALA A 136 -20.25 9.56 8.04
CA ALA A 136 -19.73 10.03 9.33
C ALA A 136 -18.19 10.17 9.28
N ILE A 137 -17.50 9.25 8.60
CA ILE A 137 -16.04 9.33 8.44
C ILE A 137 -15.65 10.53 7.57
N VAL A 138 -16.29 10.68 6.41
CA VAL A 138 -15.85 11.65 5.40
C VAL A 138 -16.41 13.04 5.68
N LEU A 139 -17.67 13.18 6.04
CA LEU A 139 -18.30 14.49 6.21
C LEU A 139 -18.10 15.06 7.61
N GLU A 140 -18.19 14.20 8.65
CA GLU A 140 -18.20 14.63 10.05
C GLU A 140 -16.83 14.47 10.72
N GLY A 141 -15.84 13.86 10.04
CA GLY A 141 -14.49 13.73 10.57
C GLY A 141 -14.32 12.59 11.55
N GLY A 142 -15.02 11.46 11.37
CA GLY A 142 -14.91 10.28 12.22
C GLY A 142 -13.51 9.63 12.27
N ARG A 143 -12.50 10.25 11.64
CA ARG A 143 -11.07 9.84 11.67
C ARG A 143 -10.12 11.03 11.87
N LEU A 144 -10.60 12.14 12.44
CA LEU A 144 -9.76 13.30 12.77
C LEU A 144 -8.59 12.93 13.69
N ASP A 145 -8.82 12.06 14.65
CA ASP A 145 -7.82 11.51 15.57
C ASP A 145 -6.70 10.73 14.87
N ARG A 146 -6.94 10.29 13.64
CA ARG A 146 -5.99 9.58 12.77
C ARG A 146 -5.44 10.43 11.64
N GLY A 147 -5.68 11.74 11.67
CA GLY A 147 -5.16 12.69 10.69
C GLY A 147 -5.98 12.80 9.40
N MET A 148 -7.15 12.15 9.27
CA MET A 148 -8.05 12.33 8.13
C MET A 148 -8.99 13.52 8.39
N PRO A 149 -8.97 14.61 7.59
CA PRO A 149 -9.84 15.76 7.81
C PRO A 149 -11.32 15.46 7.51
N ALA A 150 -12.20 16.28 8.09
CA ALA A 150 -13.60 16.32 7.71
C ALA A 150 -13.79 17.11 6.42
N PHE A 151 -14.69 16.64 5.55
CA PHE A 151 -14.97 17.26 4.25
C PHE A 151 -16.38 17.87 4.14
N GLY A 152 -17.17 17.82 5.21
CA GLY A 152 -18.55 18.26 5.21
C GLY A 152 -18.77 19.75 4.95
N SER A 153 -17.71 20.58 5.02
CA SER A 153 -17.80 22.01 4.65
C SER A 153 -17.94 22.23 3.13
N PHE A 154 -17.63 21.25 2.29
CA PHE A 154 -17.67 21.37 0.83
C PHE A 154 -18.13 20.10 0.09
N LEU A 155 -18.39 19.01 0.79
CA LEU A 155 -19.01 17.80 0.26
C LEU A 155 -20.34 17.54 0.98
N GLY A 156 -21.36 17.14 0.21
CA GLY A 156 -22.64 16.75 0.74
C GLY A 156 -22.85 15.23 0.79
N ALA A 157 -24.00 14.82 1.31
CA ALA A 157 -24.37 13.40 1.40
C ALA A 157 -24.40 12.70 0.03
N GLY A 158 -24.80 13.40 -1.03
CA GLY A 158 -24.76 12.87 -2.41
C GLY A 158 -23.34 12.61 -2.89
N ASP A 159 -22.40 13.51 -2.59
CA ASP A 159 -20.98 13.36 -2.94
C ASP A 159 -20.35 12.19 -2.18
N ALA A 160 -20.68 12.05 -0.89
CA ALA A 160 -20.23 10.92 -0.08
C ALA A 160 -20.73 9.58 -0.63
N ALA A 161 -21.98 9.54 -1.09
CA ALA A 161 -22.54 8.35 -1.72
C ALA A 161 -21.87 8.03 -3.08
N ASP A 162 -21.57 9.03 -3.90
CA ASP A 162 -20.85 8.86 -5.16
C ASP A 162 -19.40 8.37 -4.91
N LEU A 163 -18.71 8.93 -3.92
CA LEU A 163 -17.37 8.48 -3.49
C LEU A 163 -17.38 7.03 -3.00
N ARG A 164 -18.40 6.66 -2.21
CA ARG A 164 -18.57 5.29 -1.71
C ARG A 164 -18.76 4.30 -2.87
N ASP A 165 -19.59 4.62 -3.85
CA ASP A 165 -19.81 3.77 -5.03
C ASP A 165 -18.50 3.57 -5.80
N TYR A 166 -17.73 4.63 -6.03
CA TYR A 166 -16.40 4.51 -6.65
C TYR A 166 -15.45 3.59 -5.87
N LEU A 167 -15.38 3.72 -4.56
CA LEU A 167 -14.50 2.87 -3.74
C LEU A 167 -14.96 1.40 -3.73
N LEU A 168 -16.26 1.15 -3.77
CA LEU A 168 -16.80 -0.21 -3.92
C LEU A 168 -16.47 -0.81 -5.29
N GLU A 169 -16.48 -0.02 -6.36
CA GLU A 169 -15.99 -0.46 -7.69
C GLU A 169 -14.50 -0.84 -7.63
N ARG A 170 -13.67 -0.03 -6.94
CA ARG A 170 -12.25 -0.32 -6.76
C ARG A 170 -12.02 -1.61 -5.95
N ARG A 171 -12.86 -1.84 -4.93
CA ARG A 171 -12.85 -3.09 -4.15
C ARG A 171 -13.23 -4.29 -5.01
N ALA A 172 -14.31 -4.20 -5.79
CA ALA A 172 -14.74 -5.27 -6.68
C ALA A 172 -13.65 -5.64 -7.70
N ALA A 173 -12.95 -4.64 -8.25
CA ALA A 173 -11.82 -4.85 -9.14
C ALA A 173 -10.67 -5.63 -8.45
N LEU A 174 -10.35 -5.29 -7.19
CA LEU A 174 -9.34 -6.02 -6.41
C LEU A 174 -9.76 -7.47 -6.14
N VAL A 175 -11.02 -7.72 -5.80
CA VAL A 175 -11.54 -9.09 -5.60
C VAL A 175 -11.38 -9.93 -6.88
N ALA A 176 -11.71 -9.35 -8.04
CA ALA A 176 -11.55 -10.02 -9.33
C ALA A 176 -10.06 -10.27 -9.68
N GLU A 177 -9.17 -9.34 -9.34
CA GLU A 177 -7.73 -9.49 -9.52
C GLU A 177 -7.16 -10.62 -8.66
N GLU A 178 -7.52 -10.67 -7.38
CA GLU A 178 -7.11 -11.73 -6.46
C GLU A 178 -7.66 -13.12 -6.87
N ALA A 179 -8.83 -13.17 -7.50
CA ALA A 179 -9.38 -14.41 -8.06
C ALA A 179 -8.55 -14.91 -9.25
N ARG A 180 -8.26 -14.05 -10.23
CA ARG A 180 -7.44 -14.39 -11.41
C ARG A 180 -6.02 -14.82 -11.03
N GLY A 181 -5.40 -14.15 -10.06
CA GLY A 181 -4.07 -14.54 -9.58
C GLY A 181 -4.00 -15.96 -9.04
N ARG A 182 -5.10 -16.49 -8.50
CA ARG A 182 -5.19 -17.87 -8.02
C ARG A 182 -5.30 -18.88 -9.16
N GLU A 183 -6.09 -18.58 -10.16
CA GLU A 183 -6.26 -19.45 -11.33
C GLU A 183 -4.93 -19.61 -12.07
N GLY A 184 -4.17 -18.53 -12.25
CA GLY A 184 -2.82 -18.56 -12.81
C GLY A 184 -1.83 -19.39 -11.98
N ALA A 185 -1.86 -19.25 -10.66
CA ALA A 185 -0.97 -20.00 -9.77
C ALA A 185 -1.33 -21.49 -9.66
N ALA A 186 -2.60 -21.84 -9.81
CA ALA A 186 -3.05 -23.24 -9.85
C ALA A 186 -2.65 -23.94 -11.15
N SER A 187 -2.65 -23.21 -12.26
CA SER A 187 -2.28 -23.71 -13.60
C SER A 187 -0.76 -23.96 -13.76
N THR A 188 0.06 -23.31 -12.95
CA THR A 188 1.54 -23.42 -13.01
C THR A 188 2.13 -24.48 -12.06
N ARG A 189 1.32 -25.22 -11.29
CA ARG A 189 1.82 -26.37 -10.53
C ARG A 189 2.14 -27.51 -11.50
N PRO A 190 3.44 -27.92 -11.63
CA PRO A 190 3.76 -29.12 -12.37
C PRO A 190 3.05 -30.31 -11.72
N GLY A 191 2.33 -31.06 -12.51
CA GLY A 191 1.70 -32.30 -12.03
C GLY A 191 2.74 -33.14 -11.30
N ALA A 192 2.41 -33.58 -10.08
CA ALA A 192 3.18 -34.59 -9.38
C ALA A 192 3.17 -35.81 -10.28
N GLY A 193 4.29 -36.02 -11.01
CA GLY A 193 4.53 -37.24 -11.74
C GLY A 193 4.51 -38.39 -10.75
N ILE A 194 3.57 -39.30 -11.01
CA ILE A 194 3.52 -40.62 -10.37
C ILE A 194 4.59 -41.44 -11.09
N GLU A 195 5.63 -41.85 -10.42
CA GLU A 195 6.32 -43.12 -10.61
C GLU A 195 6.81 -43.64 -9.27
#